data_6480dd20e49de1b2195daef2f93cad24
#
_entry.id   6480dd20e49de1b2195daef2f93cad24
#
_cell.length_a   1.000
_cell.length_b   1.000
_cell.length_c   1.000
_cell.angle_alpha   90.00
_cell.angle_beta   90.00
_cell.angle_gamma   90.00
#
_symmetry.space_group_name_H-M   'P 1'
#
loop_
_entity.id
_entity.type
_entity.pdbx_description
1 polymer ?
#
loop_
_entity_poly.entity_id
_entity_poly.type
_entity_poly.pdbx_seq_one_letter_code
_entity_poly.pdbx_strand_id
1 'polypeptide(L)'
;ATSWYANTMASYIMNAQPRIQAIFDSWKLQGGTKESFLSNLQKNQEVKNILLSESPWVMEATSESEQKERIATLFDLNNIRNSNTAALLKLKELQLPDGSWSWYKGMDGSLFVTDFIVEQNARIALLTGKSLEGGALDMQQAAFGYLHKEALQEYRSIREAEKVGNKSEGISRSALKYLYLIAISGEKVPASAKEGYDYFLSKVAPSLSQQSVTEKAWSAIVLQKAGKVKEAQEFMASLKEYLTQTDEQGMFFDRTDSPYAWNNLKVPAHVDVMEAFEMVGSNATIVEEMKMWLLKQKQTQQWDSPVATANAVYALLYRGT
;
A
#
# COMPACT_ATOMS: atom_id res chain seq x y z
N ALA A 1 2.83 -6.74 -10.85
CA ALA A 1 2.18 -6.23 -9.63
C ALA A 1 2.15 -4.71 -9.62
N THR A 2 3.29 -4.05 -9.66
CA THR A 2 3.37 -2.57 -9.58
C THR A 2 2.54 -1.87 -10.65
N SER A 3 2.56 -2.36 -11.89
CA SER A 3 1.77 -1.78 -12.99
C SER A 3 0.26 -1.91 -12.74
N TRP A 4 -0.20 -3.06 -12.27
CA TRP A 4 -1.63 -3.24 -11.95
C TRP A 4 -2.06 -2.34 -10.80
N TYR A 5 -1.25 -2.28 -9.74
CA TYR A 5 -1.51 -1.39 -8.62
C TYR A 5 -1.55 0.09 -9.04
N ALA A 6 -0.54 0.56 -9.78
CA ALA A 6 -0.49 1.93 -10.27
C ALA A 6 -1.68 2.27 -11.18
N ASN A 7 -2.06 1.36 -12.08
CA ASN A 7 -3.22 1.53 -12.94
C ASN A 7 -4.53 1.60 -12.16
N THR A 8 -4.69 0.78 -11.11
CA THR A 8 -5.87 0.81 -10.25
C THR A 8 -5.97 2.09 -9.45
N MET A 9 -4.84 2.57 -8.93
CA MET A 9 -4.76 3.87 -8.24
C MET A 9 -5.11 5.03 -9.18
N ALA A 10 -4.57 5.03 -10.40
CA ALA A 10 -4.92 6.02 -11.43
C ALA A 10 -6.41 5.98 -11.75
N SER A 11 -6.98 4.79 -11.88
CA SER A 11 -8.42 4.62 -12.11
C SER A 11 -9.26 5.17 -10.95
N TYR A 12 -8.81 4.96 -9.71
CA TYR A 12 -9.47 5.50 -8.53
C TYR A 12 -9.48 7.04 -8.54
N ILE A 13 -8.33 7.65 -8.79
CA ILE A 13 -8.19 9.12 -8.87
C ILE A 13 -9.11 9.69 -9.97
N MET A 14 -9.12 9.06 -11.15
CA MET A 14 -9.95 9.51 -12.27
C MET A 14 -11.45 9.34 -12.00
N ASN A 15 -11.86 8.25 -11.35
CA ASN A 15 -13.26 8.00 -11.01
C ASN A 15 -13.79 8.98 -9.94
N ALA A 16 -12.93 9.59 -9.16
CA ALA A 16 -13.30 10.66 -8.23
C ALA A 16 -13.65 11.99 -8.95
N GLN A 17 -13.35 12.08 -10.26
CA GLN A 17 -13.56 13.27 -11.08
C GLN A 17 -14.35 12.92 -12.37
N PRO A 18 -15.65 12.61 -12.27
CA PRO A 18 -16.43 12.03 -13.39
C PRO A 18 -16.57 12.98 -14.59
N ARG A 19 -16.55 14.31 -14.38
CA ARG A 19 -16.58 15.28 -15.48
C ARG A 19 -15.32 15.26 -16.33
N ILE A 20 -14.16 15.17 -15.67
CA ILE A 20 -12.87 15.04 -16.37
C ILE A 20 -12.83 13.74 -17.17
N GLN A 21 -13.29 12.66 -16.57
CA GLN A 21 -13.38 11.37 -17.25
C GLN A 21 -14.25 11.46 -18.51
N ALA A 22 -15.43 12.08 -18.43
CA ALA A 22 -16.35 12.24 -19.57
C ALA A 22 -15.69 13.03 -20.71
N ILE A 23 -14.91 14.06 -20.41
CA ILE A 23 -14.16 14.84 -21.41
C ILE A 23 -13.16 13.95 -22.15
N PHE A 24 -12.37 13.17 -21.43
CA PHE A 24 -11.36 12.29 -22.03
C PHE A 24 -11.98 11.14 -22.84
N ASP A 25 -13.06 10.54 -22.32
CA ASP A 25 -13.76 9.46 -23.01
C ASP A 25 -14.40 9.97 -24.33
N SER A 26 -15.04 11.14 -24.30
CA SER A 26 -15.57 11.81 -25.50
C SER A 26 -14.47 12.09 -26.53
N TRP A 27 -13.32 12.57 -26.09
CA TRP A 27 -12.17 12.85 -26.97
C TRP A 27 -11.63 11.57 -27.63
N LYS A 28 -11.52 10.48 -26.87
CA LYS A 28 -11.08 9.18 -27.39
C LYS A 28 -12.03 8.61 -28.43
N LEU A 29 -13.34 8.71 -28.21
CA LEU A 29 -14.35 8.26 -29.19
C LEU A 29 -14.21 8.98 -30.53
N GLN A 30 -13.65 10.19 -30.54
CA GLN A 30 -13.38 10.97 -31.76
C GLN A 30 -12.00 10.65 -32.38
N GLY A 31 -11.28 9.63 -31.87
CA GLY A 31 -9.94 9.26 -32.39
C GLY A 31 -8.83 10.23 -32.04
N GLY A 32 -9.02 11.06 -30.99
CA GLY A 32 -8.05 12.09 -30.57
C GLY A 32 -6.80 11.52 -29.89
N THR A 33 -5.66 12.14 -30.18
CA THR A 33 -4.37 11.89 -29.52
C THR A 33 -4.12 12.91 -28.40
N LYS A 34 -3.10 12.65 -27.55
CA LYS A 34 -2.68 13.57 -26.48
C LYS A 34 -2.31 14.96 -27.03
N GLU A 35 -1.55 14.99 -28.11
CA GLU A 35 -1.11 16.24 -28.76
C GLU A 35 -2.29 17.01 -29.34
N SER A 36 -3.23 16.33 -30.00
CA SER A 36 -4.43 16.95 -30.54
C SER A 36 -5.35 17.46 -29.43
N PHE A 37 -5.44 16.74 -28.29
CA PHE A 37 -6.19 17.19 -27.12
C PHE A 37 -5.61 18.48 -26.54
N LEU A 38 -4.32 18.53 -26.27
CA LEU A 38 -3.63 19.71 -25.75
C LEU A 38 -3.75 20.93 -26.68
N SER A 39 -3.66 20.70 -28.00
CA SER A 39 -3.84 21.76 -28.99
C SER A 39 -5.27 22.32 -29.02
N ASN A 40 -6.28 21.43 -28.91
CA ASN A 40 -7.68 21.86 -28.91
C ASN A 40 -8.11 22.50 -27.59
N LEU A 41 -7.51 22.09 -26.48
CA LEU A 41 -7.77 22.72 -25.18
C LEU A 41 -7.39 24.21 -25.17
N GLN A 42 -6.37 24.60 -25.94
CA GLN A 42 -6.00 26.02 -26.13
C GLN A 42 -7.08 26.81 -26.90
N LYS A 43 -7.85 26.14 -27.73
CA LYS A 43 -8.90 26.76 -28.56
C LYS A 43 -10.28 26.73 -27.92
N ASN A 44 -10.50 25.84 -26.94
CA ASN A 44 -11.79 25.65 -26.27
C ASN A 44 -11.69 26.05 -24.79
N GLN A 45 -11.99 27.32 -24.54
CA GLN A 45 -11.92 27.90 -23.19
C GLN A 45 -12.91 27.26 -22.20
N GLU A 46 -14.05 26.78 -22.68
CA GLU A 46 -15.07 26.15 -21.81
C GLU A 46 -14.57 24.80 -21.27
N VAL A 47 -14.02 23.95 -22.14
CA VAL A 47 -13.41 22.67 -21.73
C VAL A 47 -12.21 22.91 -20.81
N LYS A 48 -11.41 23.94 -21.08
CA LYS A 48 -10.28 24.32 -20.22
C LYS A 48 -10.78 24.73 -18.84
N ASN A 49 -11.83 25.54 -18.75
CA ASN A 49 -12.38 25.99 -17.47
C ASN A 49 -12.97 24.83 -16.65
N ILE A 50 -13.64 23.85 -17.29
CA ILE A 50 -14.14 22.65 -16.59
C ILE A 50 -12.97 21.83 -16.03
N LEU A 51 -11.93 21.57 -16.82
CA LEU A 51 -10.75 20.84 -16.35
C LEU A 51 -10.08 21.54 -15.17
N LEU A 52 -9.96 22.86 -15.21
CA LEU A 52 -9.38 23.64 -14.14
C LEU A 52 -10.24 23.63 -12.87
N SER A 53 -11.57 23.77 -13.00
CA SER A 53 -12.47 23.79 -11.85
C SER A 53 -12.53 22.44 -11.11
N GLU A 54 -12.41 21.33 -11.84
CA GLU A 54 -12.45 19.98 -11.29
C GLU A 54 -11.05 19.47 -10.85
N SER A 55 -9.98 20.21 -11.16
CA SER A 55 -8.61 19.83 -10.84
C SER A 55 -7.85 20.98 -10.17
N PRO A 56 -8.08 21.26 -8.88
CA PRO A 56 -7.42 22.36 -8.17
C PRO A 56 -5.90 22.36 -8.30
N TRP A 57 -5.27 21.18 -8.26
CA TRP A 57 -3.84 21.05 -8.42
C TRP A 57 -3.30 21.45 -9.81
N VAL A 58 -4.16 21.45 -10.85
CA VAL A 58 -3.82 22.00 -12.16
C VAL A 58 -3.90 23.52 -12.14
N MET A 59 -4.83 24.08 -11.38
CA MET A 59 -4.96 25.54 -11.19
C MET A 59 -3.79 26.14 -10.40
N GLU A 60 -3.18 25.39 -9.49
CA GLU A 60 -2.01 25.82 -8.70
C GLU A 60 -0.73 25.91 -9.53
N ALA A 61 -0.76 25.58 -10.82
CA ALA A 61 0.37 25.72 -11.72
C ALA A 61 0.78 27.20 -11.83
N THR A 62 2.06 27.48 -11.66
CA THR A 62 2.63 28.83 -11.65
C THR A 62 2.88 29.40 -13.05
N SER A 63 2.80 28.53 -14.07
CA SER A 63 2.99 28.90 -15.48
C SER A 63 2.08 28.11 -16.41
N GLU A 64 1.86 28.65 -17.63
CA GLU A 64 1.07 27.98 -18.67
C GLU A 64 1.72 26.67 -19.13
N SER A 65 3.05 26.61 -19.14
CA SER A 65 3.81 25.39 -19.45
C SER A 65 3.57 24.30 -18.42
N GLU A 66 3.65 24.64 -17.15
CA GLU A 66 3.38 23.73 -16.03
C GLU A 66 1.92 23.26 -16.04
N GLN A 67 0.97 24.15 -16.35
CA GLN A 67 -0.43 23.80 -16.49
C GLN A 67 -0.66 22.77 -17.60
N LYS A 68 0.01 22.92 -18.73
CA LYS A 68 -0.04 21.96 -19.84
C LYS A 68 0.52 20.58 -19.44
N GLU A 69 1.63 20.55 -18.69
CA GLU A 69 2.23 19.29 -18.21
C GLU A 69 1.28 18.57 -17.23
N ARG A 70 0.64 19.31 -16.34
CA ARG A 70 -0.34 18.75 -15.40
C ARG A 70 -1.58 18.21 -16.12
N ILE A 71 -2.10 18.90 -17.13
CA ILE A 71 -3.19 18.39 -17.99
C ILE A 71 -2.75 17.16 -18.78
N ALA A 72 -1.53 17.16 -19.32
CA ALA A 72 -0.97 15.98 -19.98
C ALA A 72 -0.89 14.77 -19.06
N THR A 73 -0.55 14.99 -17.79
CA THR A 73 -0.55 13.94 -16.76
C THR A 73 -1.94 13.37 -16.51
N LEU A 74 -2.99 14.21 -16.47
CA LEU A 74 -4.38 13.72 -16.39
C LEU A 74 -4.75 12.83 -17.58
N PHE A 75 -4.34 13.22 -18.79
CA PHE A 75 -4.58 12.42 -19.99
C PHE A 75 -3.88 11.06 -19.92
N ASP A 76 -2.64 11.03 -19.44
CA ASP A 76 -1.87 9.80 -19.26
C ASP A 76 -2.49 8.89 -18.18
N LEU A 77 -2.99 9.45 -17.08
CA LEU A 77 -3.72 8.70 -16.05
C LEU A 77 -4.98 8.00 -16.63
N ASN A 78 -5.74 8.69 -17.50
CA ASN A 78 -6.87 8.08 -18.17
C ASN A 78 -6.47 6.93 -19.13
N ASN A 79 -5.33 7.05 -19.81
CA ASN A 79 -4.78 5.97 -20.65
C ASN A 79 -4.34 4.76 -19.82
N ILE A 80 -3.73 4.99 -18.65
CA ILE A 80 -3.31 3.95 -17.70
C ILE A 80 -4.52 3.12 -17.25
N ARG A 81 -5.67 3.74 -16.99
CA ARG A 81 -6.92 3.05 -16.65
C ARG A 81 -7.28 1.94 -17.64
N ASN A 82 -7.12 2.21 -18.93
CA ASN A 82 -7.48 1.25 -19.98
C ASN A 82 -6.50 0.06 -20.09
N SER A 83 -5.31 0.18 -19.52
CA SER A 83 -4.34 -0.93 -19.45
C SER A 83 -4.47 -1.79 -18.20
N ASN A 84 -5.41 -1.45 -17.29
CA ASN A 84 -5.56 -2.13 -16.01
C ASN A 84 -5.94 -3.61 -16.16
N THR A 85 -6.86 -3.91 -17.06
CA THR A 85 -7.29 -5.31 -17.34
C THR A 85 -6.13 -6.16 -17.83
N ALA A 86 -5.31 -5.62 -18.76
CA ALA A 86 -4.13 -6.33 -19.26
C ALA A 86 -3.09 -6.57 -18.16
N ALA A 87 -2.87 -5.58 -17.27
CA ALA A 87 -1.96 -5.71 -16.14
C ALA A 87 -2.45 -6.78 -15.13
N LEU A 88 -3.75 -6.84 -14.86
CA LEU A 88 -4.35 -7.86 -13.99
C LEU A 88 -4.20 -9.27 -14.59
N LEU A 89 -4.51 -9.44 -15.87
CA LEU A 89 -4.33 -10.72 -16.56
C LEU A 89 -2.88 -11.17 -16.52
N LYS A 90 -1.95 -10.25 -16.77
CA LYS A 90 -0.53 -10.56 -16.69
C LYS A 90 -0.09 -10.97 -15.30
N LEU A 91 -0.61 -10.34 -14.26
CA LEU A 91 -0.33 -10.72 -12.88
C LEU A 91 -0.87 -12.12 -12.56
N LYS A 92 -2.06 -12.45 -13.06
CA LYS A 92 -2.67 -13.78 -12.93
C LYS A 92 -1.87 -14.87 -13.65
N GLU A 93 -1.38 -14.59 -14.87
CA GLU A 93 -0.52 -15.53 -15.62
C GLU A 93 0.81 -15.84 -14.93
N LEU A 94 1.30 -14.93 -14.10
CA LEU A 94 2.56 -15.08 -13.36
C LEU A 94 2.36 -15.76 -12.00
N GLN A 95 1.12 -15.97 -11.55
CA GLN A 95 0.84 -16.70 -10.32
C GLN A 95 1.13 -18.18 -10.50
N LEU A 96 1.88 -18.76 -9.58
CA LEU A 96 2.22 -20.18 -9.59
C LEU A 96 1.01 -21.04 -9.14
N PRO A 97 1.02 -22.35 -9.46
CA PRO A 97 -0.08 -23.26 -9.09
C PRO A 97 -0.34 -23.38 -7.58
N ASP A 98 0.66 -23.08 -6.74
CA ASP A 98 0.55 -23.07 -5.29
C ASP A 98 -0.03 -21.75 -4.73
N GLY A 99 -0.33 -20.78 -5.60
CA GLY A 99 -0.87 -19.47 -5.26
C GLY A 99 0.18 -18.38 -5.04
N SER A 100 1.45 -18.70 -5.04
CA SER A 100 2.56 -17.76 -4.85
C SER A 100 2.96 -17.03 -6.15
N TRP A 101 3.88 -16.04 -6.02
CA TRP A 101 4.62 -15.47 -7.15
C TRP A 101 6.12 -15.59 -6.91
N SER A 102 6.87 -15.72 -7.99
CA SER A 102 8.33 -15.76 -7.98
C SER A 102 8.95 -14.44 -8.42
N TRP A 103 10.26 -14.27 -8.17
CA TRP A 103 11.02 -13.13 -8.67
C TRP A 103 11.14 -13.13 -10.18
N TYR A 104 11.38 -14.27 -10.77
CA TYR A 104 11.52 -14.47 -12.21
C TYR A 104 10.78 -15.72 -12.66
N LYS A 105 10.38 -15.75 -13.92
CA LYS A 105 9.72 -16.92 -14.53
C LYS A 105 10.61 -18.16 -14.41
N GLY A 106 10.04 -19.25 -13.88
CA GLY A 106 10.71 -20.54 -13.71
C GLY A 106 11.41 -20.72 -12.36
N MET A 107 11.35 -19.75 -11.46
CA MET A 107 11.79 -19.88 -10.06
C MET A 107 10.65 -20.35 -9.17
N ASP A 108 11.01 -20.91 -8.01
CA ASP A 108 10.06 -21.24 -6.95
C ASP A 108 9.37 -19.98 -6.40
N GLY A 109 8.24 -20.20 -5.74
CA GLY A 109 7.48 -19.13 -5.09
C GLY A 109 8.29 -18.39 -4.04
N SER A 110 8.11 -17.06 -3.98
CA SER A 110 8.76 -16.19 -3.01
C SER A 110 7.74 -15.64 -2.03
N LEU A 111 7.94 -15.92 -0.76
CA LEU A 111 7.12 -15.35 0.31
C LEU A 111 7.10 -13.81 0.23
N PHE A 112 8.27 -13.19 0.05
CA PHE A 112 8.39 -11.73 -0.05
C PHE A 112 7.58 -11.14 -1.22
N VAL A 113 7.66 -11.74 -2.43
CA VAL A 113 6.93 -11.25 -3.60
C VAL A 113 5.43 -11.45 -3.41
N THR A 114 5.03 -12.58 -2.83
CA THR A 114 3.63 -12.91 -2.55
C THR A 114 3.05 -11.97 -1.51
N ASP A 115 3.74 -11.74 -0.39
CA ASP A 115 3.37 -10.78 0.64
C ASP A 115 3.15 -9.38 0.05
N PHE A 116 4.09 -8.91 -0.78
CA PHE A 116 3.98 -7.61 -1.42
C PHE A 116 2.73 -7.50 -2.30
N ILE A 117 2.43 -8.52 -3.12
CA ILE A 117 1.25 -8.49 -4.00
C ILE A 117 -0.04 -8.52 -3.18
N VAL A 118 -0.12 -9.36 -2.16
CA VAL A 118 -1.27 -9.46 -1.26
C VAL A 118 -1.50 -8.14 -0.53
N GLU A 119 -0.45 -7.50 -0.06
CA GLU A 119 -0.52 -6.18 0.58
C GLU A 119 -1.05 -5.10 -0.37
N GLN A 120 -0.53 -5.04 -1.61
CA GLN A 120 -1.03 -4.06 -2.59
C GLN A 120 -2.51 -4.28 -2.92
N ASN A 121 -2.95 -5.53 -3.05
CA ASN A 121 -4.35 -5.88 -3.25
C ASN A 121 -5.24 -5.42 -2.07
N ALA A 122 -4.80 -5.68 -0.85
CA ALA A 122 -5.49 -5.24 0.36
C ALA A 122 -5.58 -3.71 0.45
N ARG A 123 -4.47 -3.01 0.16
CA ARG A 123 -4.43 -1.55 0.12
C ARG A 123 -5.34 -0.93 -0.94
N ILE A 124 -5.48 -1.58 -2.11
CA ILE A 124 -6.49 -1.16 -3.10
C ILE A 124 -7.90 -1.28 -2.52
N ALA A 125 -8.23 -2.39 -1.87
CA ALA A 125 -9.54 -2.58 -1.28
C ALA A 125 -9.83 -1.54 -0.17
N LEU A 126 -8.85 -1.28 0.70
CA LEU A 126 -8.95 -0.25 1.74
C LEU A 126 -9.16 1.15 1.14
N LEU A 127 -8.38 1.51 0.14
CA LEU A 127 -8.46 2.83 -0.49
C LEU A 127 -9.78 3.05 -1.21
N THR A 128 -10.25 2.04 -1.94
CA THR A 128 -11.48 2.16 -2.74
C THR A 128 -12.74 1.94 -1.93
N GLY A 129 -12.64 1.44 -0.69
CA GLY A 129 -13.77 1.00 0.12
C GLY A 129 -14.56 -0.16 -0.52
N LYS A 130 -13.97 -0.86 -1.49
CA LYS A 130 -14.61 -1.96 -2.22
C LYS A 130 -13.84 -3.25 -2.04
N SER A 131 -14.55 -4.34 -1.83
CA SER A 131 -13.94 -5.68 -1.84
C SER A 131 -13.34 -5.98 -3.21
N LEU A 132 -12.28 -6.79 -3.21
CA LEU A 132 -11.75 -7.33 -4.46
C LEU A 132 -12.80 -8.22 -5.14
N GLU A 133 -12.84 -8.19 -6.47
CA GLU A 133 -13.80 -8.94 -7.27
C GLU A 133 -13.09 -9.70 -8.41
N GLY A 134 -13.75 -10.75 -8.93
CA GLY A 134 -13.29 -11.50 -10.10
C GLY A 134 -11.85 -12.00 -9.96
N GLY A 135 -11.04 -11.83 -11.01
CA GLY A 135 -9.68 -12.35 -11.04
C GLY A 135 -8.75 -11.84 -9.93
N ALA A 136 -8.98 -10.63 -9.42
CA ALA A 136 -8.20 -10.10 -8.29
C ALA A 136 -8.52 -10.83 -6.98
N LEU A 137 -9.79 -11.14 -6.74
CA LEU A 137 -10.24 -11.93 -5.60
C LEU A 137 -9.71 -13.37 -5.70
N ASP A 138 -9.82 -14.01 -6.86
CA ASP A 138 -9.32 -15.37 -7.07
C ASP A 138 -7.81 -15.48 -6.76
N MET A 139 -7.03 -14.53 -7.27
CA MET A 139 -5.59 -14.46 -7.02
C MET A 139 -5.28 -14.26 -5.54
N GLN A 140 -6.02 -13.40 -4.86
CA GLN A 140 -5.86 -13.12 -3.43
C GLN A 140 -6.14 -14.38 -2.59
N GLN A 141 -7.22 -15.10 -2.89
CA GLN A 141 -7.58 -16.34 -2.20
C GLN A 141 -6.52 -17.44 -2.41
N ALA A 142 -6.05 -17.60 -3.64
CA ALA A 142 -4.97 -18.56 -3.92
C ALA A 142 -3.68 -18.20 -3.17
N ALA A 143 -3.33 -16.91 -3.12
CA ALA A 143 -2.16 -16.44 -2.38
C ALA A 143 -2.29 -16.69 -0.87
N PHE A 144 -3.46 -16.48 -0.27
CA PHE A 144 -3.68 -16.81 1.13
C PHE A 144 -3.58 -18.31 1.39
N GLY A 145 -3.98 -19.17 0.43
CA GLY A 145 -3.72 -20.62 0.52
C GLY A 145 -2.24 -20.94 0.69
N TYR A 146 -1.38 -20.28 -0.08
CA TYR A 146 0.07 -20.37 0.06
C TYR A 146 0.56 -19.82 1.39
N LEU A 147 0.15 -18.60 1.78
CA LEU A 147 0.57 -17.96 3.03
C LEU A 147 0.17 -18.75 4.28
N HIS A 148 -1.01 -19.34 4.30
CA HIS A 148 -1.46 -20.22 5.40
C HIS A 148 -0.57 -21.46 5.53
N LYS A 149 -0.15 -22.03 4.40
CA LYS A 149 0.75 -23.19 4.39
C LYS A 149 2.14 -22.83 4.91
N GLU A 150 2.73 -21.73 4.45
CA GLU A 150 4.03 -21.24 4.90
C GLU A 150 4.02 -20.91 6.40
N ALA A 151 3.00 -20.19 6.87
CA ALA A 151 2.81 -19.87 8.29
C ALA A 151 2.68 -21.13 9.16
N LEU A 152 1.93 -22.15 8.69
CA LEU A 152 1.79 -23.42 9.40
C LEU A 152 3.12 -24.18 9.46
N GLN A 153 3.92 -24.14 8.39
CA GLN A 153 5.24 -24.77 8.36
C GLN A 153 6.19 -24.06 9.34
N GLU A 154 6.20 -22.74 9.36
CA GLU A 154 6.99 -21.97 10.32
C GLU A 154 6.56 -22.27 11.77
N TYR A 155 5.26 -22.28 12.05
CA TYR A 155 4.72 -22.66 13.36
C TYR A 155 5.21 -24.04 13.80
N ARG A 156 5.11 -25.06 12.93
CA ARG A 156 5.57 -26.42 13.24
C ARG A 156 7.06 -26.45 13.54
N SER A 157 7.87 -25.76 12.75
CA SER A 157 9.32 -25.69 12.97
C SER A 157 9.66 -25.05 14.32
N ILE A 158 8.96 -23.99 14.72
CA ILE A 158 9.13 -23.37 16.03
C ILE A 158 8.75 -24.33 17.16
N ARG A 159 7.61 -25.02 17.03
CA ARG A 159 7.17 -25.99 18.04
C ARG A 159 8.11 -27.16 18.22
N GLU A 160 8.74 -27.65 17.13
CA GLU A 160 9.78 -28.68 17.22
C GLU A 160 11.05 -28.14 17.90
N ALA A 161 11.46 -26.92 17.59
CA ALA A 161 12.60 -26.29 18.25
C ALA A 161 12.34 -26.07 19.78
N GLU A 162 11.13 -25.68 20.14
CA GLU A 162 10.74 -25.52 21.56
C GLU A 162 10.80 -26.84 22.34
N LYS A 163 10.46 -28.00 21.73
CA LYS A 163 10.54 -29.31 22.38
C LYS A 163 11.96 -29.69 22.79
N VAL A 164 12.96 -29.19 22.07
CA VAL A 164 14.38 -29.43 22.36
C VAL A 164 15.02 -28.30 23.19
N GLY A 165 14.21 -27.42 23.75
CA GLY A 165 14.66 -26.36 24.65
C GLY A 165 14.99 -25.02 24.01
N ASN A 166 14.88 -24.89 22.69
CA ASN A 166 15.11 -23.62 21.98
C ASN A 166 13.84 -22.77 22.00
N LYS A 167 13.67 -21.90 22.99
CA LYS A 167 12.51 -21.01 23.10
C LYS A 167 12.69 -19.82 22.19
N SER A 168 11.67 -19.53 21.36
CA SER A 168 11.58 -18.25 20.64
C SER A 168 11.11 -17.16 21.61
N GLU A 169 11.91 -16.10 21.77
CA GLU A 169 11.58 -15.00 22.69
C GLU A 169 10.61 -13.98 22.09
N GLY A 170 10.35 -14.01 20.79
CA GLY A 170 9.46 -13.05 20.13
C GLY A 170 8.77 -13.63 18.91
N ILE A 171 8.09 -12.76 18.18
CA ILE A 171 7.49 -13.09 16.90
C ILE A 171 8.49 -12.82 15.76
N SER A 172 8.59 -13.74 14.79
CA SER A 172 9.37 -13.49 13.58
C SER A 172 8.72 -12.43 12.70
N ARG A 173 9.52 -11.80 11.85
CA ARG A 173 9.00 -10.81 10.89
C ARG A 173 8.03 -11.44 9.89
N SER A 174 8.28 -12.66 9.42
CA SER A 174 7.40 -13.41 8.51
C SER A 174 6.04 -13.70 9.14
N ALA A 175 6.03 -14.22 10.35
CA ALA A 175 4.80 -14.49 11.09
C ALA A 175 4.00 -13.20 11.38
N LEU A 176 4.68 -12.10 11.74
CA LEU A 176 4.03 -10.82 11.96
C LEU A 176 3.46 -10.26 10.65
N LYS A 177 4.18 -10.35 9.53
CA LYS A 177 3.69 -9.93 8.22
C LYS A 177 2.45 -10.73 7.81
N TYR A 178 2.45 -12.04 8.03
CA TYR A 178 1.28 -12.89 7.81
C TYR A 178 0.05 -12.43 8.61
N LEU A 179 0.20 -12.15 9.92
CA LEU A 179 -0.89 -11.63 10.75
C LEU A 179 -1.38 -10.27 10.23
N TYR A 180 -0.46 -9.38 9.85
CA TYR A 180 -0.80 -8.07 9.31
C TYR A 180 -1.59 -8.16 8.00
N LEU A 181 -1.17 -9.02 7.07
CA LEU A 181 -1.88 -9.22 5.80
C LEU A 181 -3.31 -9.74 6.01
N ILE A 182 -3.49 -10.66 6.95
CA ILE A 182 -4.84 -11.10 7.36
C ILE A 182 -5.66 -9.93 7.90
N ALA A 183 -5.05 -9.11 8.79
CA ALA A 183 -5.74 -8.00 9.45
C ALA A 183 -6.22 -6.93 8.46
N ILE A 184 -5.40 -6.54 7.48
CA ILE A 184 -5.75 -5.50 6.49
C ILE A 184 -6.63 -6.03 5.35
N SER A 185 -6.56 -7.33 5.04
CA SER A 185 -7.40 -7.95 4.00
C SER A 185 -8.76 -8.40 4.51
N GLY A 186 -8.95 -8.51 5.84
CA GLY A 186 -10.14 -9.12 6.42
C GLY A 186 -10.27 -10.62 6.11
N GLU A 187 -9.14 -11.30 5.86
CA GLU A 187 -9.10 -12.72 5.50
C GLU A 187 -9.54 -13.60 6.67
N LYS A 188 -10.30 -14.64 6.36
CA LYS A 188 -10.73 -15.63 7.35
C LYS A 188 -9.68 -16.73 7.50
N VAL A 189 -9.16 -16.89 8.72
CA VAL A 189 -8.20 -17.94 9.01
C VAL A 189 -8.90 -19.32 8.97
N PRO A 190 -8.47 -20.24 8.11
CA PRO A 190 -9.06 -21.57 8.06
C PRO A 190 -8.69 -22.39 9.30
N ALA A 191 -9.52 -23.36 9.67
CA ALA A 191 -9.32 -24.20 10.85
C ALA A 191 -7.93 -24.87 10.89
N SER A 192 -7.41 -25.23 9.72
CA SER A 192 -6.07 -25.83 9.57
C SER A 192 -4.91 -24.90 9.96
N ALA A 193 -5.08 -23.58 9.84
CA ALA A 193 -4.06 -22.59 10.17
C ALA A 193 -4.31 -21.91 11.53
N LYS A 194 -5.45 -22.17 12.15
CA LYS A 194 -5.91 -21.45 13.36
C LYS A 194 -4.95 -21.57 14.55
N GLU A 195 -4.41 -22.73 14.79
CA GLU A 195 -3.47 -22.95 15.90
C GLU A 195 -2.19 -22.12 15.74
N GLY A 196 -1.60 -22.11 14.54
CA GLY A 196 -0.43 -21.28 14.24
C GLY A 196 -0.72 -19.79 14.32
N TYR A 197 -1.87 -19.37 13.79
CA TYR A 197 -2.33 -17.97 13.88
C TYR A 197 -2.46 -17.52 15.35
N ASP A 198 -3.13 -18.29 16.20
CA ASP A 198 -3.32 -17.96 17.63
C ASP A 198 -1.99 -17.93 18.38
N TYR A 199 -1.08 -18.87 18.07
CA TYR A 199 0.27 -18.87 18.63
C TYR A 199 1.01 -17.59 18.26
N PHE A 200 1.06 -17.20 16.99
CA PHE A 200 1.74 -15.99 16.54
C PHE A 200 1.10 -14.74 17.15
N LEU A 201 -0.22 -14.66 17.17
CA LEU A 201 -0.94 -13.53 17.78
C LEU A 201 -0.59 -13.37 19.27
N SER A 202 -0.36 -14.47 19.99
CA SER A 202 0.04 -14.44 21.40
C SER A 202 1.45 -13.84 21.61
N LYS A 203 2.31 -13.91 20.59
CA LYS A 203 3.69 -13.41 20.62
C LYS A 203 3.82 -11.93 20.23
N VAL A 204 2.76 -11.29 19.69
CA VAL A 204 2.84 -9.90 19.20
C VAL A 204 3.11 -8.92 20.34
N ALA A 205 2.22 -8.87 21.34
CA ALA A 205 2.32 -7.89 22.43
C ALA A 205 3.63 -8.00 23.23
N PRO A 206 4.14 -9.21 23.58
CA PRO A 206 5.42 -9.33 24.28
C PRO A 206 6.63 -8.84 23.50
N SER A 207 6.52 -8.69 22.18
CA SER A 207 7.64 -8.32 21.29
C SER A 207 7.87 -6.82 21.13
N LEU A 208 7.11 -5.95 21.80
CA LEU A 208 7.14 -4.48 21.61
C LEU A 208 8.55 -3.88 21.62
N SER A 209 9.38 -4.25 22.58
CA SER A 209 10.73 -3.68 22.75
C SER A 209 11.74 -4.13 21.69
N GLN A 210 11.45 -5.22 20.98
CA GLN A 210 12.36 -5.83 20.01
C GLN A 210 12.04 -5.45 18.56
N GLN A 211 10.90 -4.78 18.34
CA GLN A 211 10.39 -4.50 17.00
C GLN A 211 10.88 -3.16 16.44
N SER A 212 11.17 -3.18 15.14
CA SER A 212 11.41 -1.98 14.34
C SER A 212 10.15 -1.11 14.22
N VAL A 213 10.29 0.12 13.73
CA VAL A 213 9.18 1.04 13.47
C VAL A 213 8.09 0.40 12.61
N THR A 214 8.47 -0.24 11.50
CA THR A 214 7.54 -0.97 10.62
C THR A 214 6.79 -2.09 11.36
N GLU A 215 7.52 -2.91 12.11
CA GLU A 215 6.93 -4.03 12.84
C GLU A 215 5.98 -3.57 13.94
N LYS A 216 6.30 -2.47 14.63
CA LYS A 216 5.39 -1.83 15.59
C LYS A 216 4.10 -1.35 14.93
N ALA A 217 4.18 -0.76 13.73
CA ALA A 217 3.00 -0.34 13.00
C ALA A 217 2.09 -1.52 12.62
N TRP A 218 2.67 -2.60 12.09
CA TRP A 218 1.92 -3.83 11.79
C TRP A 218 1.31 -4.44 13.04
N SER A 219 2.07 -4.50 14.14
CA SER A 219 1.60 -5.03 15.42
C SER A 219 0.42 -4.25 15.98
N ALA A 220 0.45 -2.91 15.92
CA ALA A 220 -0.67 -2.07 16.35
C ALA A 220 -1.95 -2.40 15.57
N ILE A 221 -1.86 -2.53 14.24
CA ILE A 221 -3.00 -2.89 13.38
C ILE A 221 -3.52 -4.29 13.72
N VAL A 222 -2.63 -5.27 13.83
CA VAL A 222 -2.97 -6.66 14.18
C VAL A 222 -3.70 -6.72 15.53
N LEU A 223 -3.15 -6.08 16.54
CA LEU A 223 -3.74 -6.07 17.90
C LEU A 223 -5.10 -5.36 17.92
N GLN A 224 -5.23 -4.23 17.21
CA GLN A 224 -6.49 -3.51 17.06
C GLN A 224 -7.57 -4.39 16.43
N LYS A 225 -7.25 -5.05 15.32
CA LYS A 225 -8.19 -5.96 14.61
C LYS A 225 -8.53 -7.22 15.42
N ALA A 226 -7.62 -7.66 16.30
CA ALA A 226 -7.85 -8.77 17.22
C ALA A 226 -8.62 -8.36 18.49
N GLY A 227 -9.06 -7.11 18.62
CA GLY A 227 -9.78 -6.58 19.77
C GLY A 227 -8.90 -6.30 21.00
N LYS A 228 -7.57 -6.37 20.87
CA LYS A 228 -6.58 -6.07 21.92
C LYS A 228 -6.22 -4.59 21.91
N VAL A 229 -7.24 -3.75 22.15
CA VAL A 229 -7.14 -2.28 21.98
C VAL A 229 -6.08 -1.66 22.88
N LYS A 230 -5.97 -2.12 24.13
CA LYS A 230 -4.99 -1.58 25.09
C LYS A 230 -3.55 -1.79 24.58
N GLU A 231 -3.24 -3.01 24.21
CA GLU A 231 -1.93 -3.38 23.68
C GLU A 231 -1.64 -2.63 22.36
N ALA A 232 -2.64 -2.50 21.47
CA ALA A 232 -2.48 -1.70 20.26
C ALA A 232 -2.09 -0.25 20.56
N GLN A 233 -2.70 0.38 21.58
CA GLN A 233 -2.36 1.74 22.00
C GLN A 233 -0.96 1.85 22.62
N GLU A 234 -0.44 0.81 23.28
CA GLU A 234 0.95 0.77 23.78
C GLU A 234 1.95 0.83 22.60
N PHE A 235 1.67 0.10 21.50
CA PHE A 235 2.47 0.20 20.27
C PHE A 235 2.39 1.58 19.63
N MET A 236 1.19 2.17 19.56
CA MET A 236 1.01 3.53 19.05
C MET A 236 1.73 4.57 19.89
N ALA A 237 1.73 4.43 21.21
CA ALA A 237 2.49 5.30 22.12
C ALA A 237 4.00 5.18 21.85
N SER A 238 4.50 3.95 21.72
CA SER A 238 5.90 3.72 21.38
C SER A 238 6.29 4.32 20.02
N LEU A 239 5.44 4.23 18.99
CA LEU A 239 5.70 4.88 17.70
C LEU A 239 5.79 6.41 17.84
N LYS A 240 4.94 7.03 18.66
CA LYS A 240 4.97 8.49 18.90
C LYS A 240 6.27 8.96 19.56
N GLU A 241 6.86 8.17 20.45
CA GLU A 241 8.12 8.50 21.13
C GLU A 241 9.31 8.65 20.18
N TYR A 242 9.27 7.97 19.02
CA TYR A 242 10.35 8.02 18.02
C TYR A 242 10.10 9.02 16.90
N LEU A 243 8.96 9.72 16.88
CA LEU A 243 8.65 10.73 15.88
C LEU A 243 9.47 12.00 16.14
N THR A 244 10.20 12.43 15.13
CA THR A 244 10.85 13.74 15.08
C THR A 244 9.91 14.72 14.39
N GLN A 245 9.82 15.94 14.91
CA GLN A 245 9.03 17.03 14.32
C GLN A 245 9.90 18.22 14.02
N THR A 246 9.78 18.77 12.81
CA THR A 246 10.38 20.04 12.42
C THR A 246 9.39 20.88 11.62
N ASP A 247 9.46 22.21 11.73
CA ASP A 247 8.61 23.13 10.99
C ASP A 247 8.81 23.00 9.46
N GLU A 248 10.03 22.63 9.06
CA GLU A 248 10.38 22.49 7.66
C GLU A 248 9.90 21.16 7.03
N GLN A 249 9.95 20.06 7.78
CA GLN A 249 9.71 18.72 7.22
C GLN A 249 8.43 18.05 7.73
N GLY A 250 7.77 18.61 8.73
CA GLY A 250 6.67 17.94 9.42
C GLY A 250 7.15 16.83 10.35
N MET A 251 6.39 15.75 10.47
CA MET A 251 6.73 14.61 11.34
C MET A 251 7.31 13.43 10.54
N PHE A 252 8.39 12.85 11.06
CA PHE A 252 9.09 11.74 10.41
C PHE A 252 9.92 10.93 11.42
N PHE A 253 10.46 9.80 10.96
CA PHE A 253 11.43 9.00 11.71
C PHE A 253 12.83 9.20 11.14
N ASP A 254 13.77 9.65 11.96
CA ASP A 254 15.19 9.75 11.59
C ASP A 254 15.77 8.37 11.28
N ARG A 255 15.39 7.38 12.10
CA ARG A 255 15.80 5.99 11.96
C ARG A 255 14.56 5.10 11.88
N THR A 256 14.56 4.19 10.94
CA THR A 256 13.51 3.18 10.76
C THR A 256 13.95 1.78 11.22
N ASP A 257 15.17 1.69 11.73
CA ASP A 257 15.87 0.53 12.33
C ASP A 257 15.36 -0.84 11.86
N SER A 258 15.74 -1.20 10.64
CA SER A 258 15.65 -2.57 10.18
C SER A 258 17.02 -3.22 10.29
N PRO A 259 17.14 -4.47 10.82
CA PRO A 259 18.42 -5.17 10.89
C PRO A 259 19.02 -5.49 9.51
N TYR A 260 18.23 -5.32 8.45
CA TYR A 260 18.65 -5.56 7.06
C TYR A 260 18.65 -4.23 6.29
N ALA A 261 19.81 -3.79 5.80
CA ALA A 261 19.99 -2.53 5.08
C ALA A 261 19.05 -2.38 3.87
N TRP A 262 18.74 -3.46 3.16
CA TRP A 262 17.82 -3.45 2.02
C TRP A 262 16.33 -3.34 2.42
N ASN A 263 15.98 -3.59 3.68
CA ASN A 263 14.64 -3.41 4.24
C ASN A 263 14.46 -2.03 4.90
N ASN A 264 15.53 -1.25 5.02
CA ASN A 264 15.51 0.05 5.65
C ASN A 264 15.06 1.15 4.66
N LEU A 265 13.93 0.91 4.00
CA LEU A 265 13.34 1.86 3.09
C LEU A 265 12.50 2.85 3.90
N LYS A 266 12.97 4.11 4.00
CA LYS A 266 12.31 5.15 4.80
C LYS A 266 10.85 5.37 4.37
N VAL A 267 10.59 5.48 3.07
CA VAL A 267 9.24 5.73 2.56
C VAL A 267 8.26 4.61 2.92
N PRO A 268 8.51 3.31 2.63
CA PRO A 268 7.63 2.24 3.06
C PRO A 268 7.38 2.21 4.57
N ALA A 269 8.40 2.41 5.40
CA ALA A 269 8.23 2.42 6.85
C ALA A 269 7.30 3.56 7.32
N HIS A 270 7.42 4.76 6.73
CA HIS A 270 6.53 5.88 7.03
C HIS A 270 5.10 5.58 6.59
N VAL A 271 4.90 4.94 5.44
CA VAL A 271 3.58 4.53 4.95
C VAL A 271 2.92 3.53 5.90
N ASP A 272 3.65 2.52 6.37
CA ASP A 272 3.14 1.55 7.35
C ASP A 272 2.70 2.23 8.66
N VAL A 273 3.47 3.22 9.12
CA VAL A 273 3.12 3.99 10.33
C VAL A 273 1.91 4.90 10.09
N MET A 274 1.84 5.58 8.95
CA MET A 274 0.67 6.40 8.59
C MET A 274 -0.59 5.54 8.53
N GLU A 275 -0.52 4.35 7.95
CA GLU A 275 -1.61 3.39 7.92
C GLU A 275 -2.04 2.97 9.34
N ALA A 276 -1.09 2.72 10.24
CA ALA A 276 -1.38 2.41 11.63
C ALA A 276 -2.06 3.58 12.35
N PHE A 277 -1.61 4.82 12.15
CA PHE A 277 -2.28 6.00 12.71
C PHE A 277 -3.70 6.20 12.17
N GLU A 278 -3.94 5.92 10.90
CA GLU A 278 -5.29 5.99 10.31
C GLU A 278 -6.21 4.87 10.84
N MET A 279 -5.69 3.65 11.01
CA MET A 279 -6.52 2.48 11.38
C MET A 279 -6.72 2.31 12.89
N VAL A 280 -5.76 2.75 13.71
CA VAL A 280 -5.74 2.45 15.15
C VAL A 280 -5.95 3.68 16.01
N GLY A 281 -5.47 4.83 15.55
CA GLY A 281 -5.21 5.91 16.49
C GLY A 281 -5.82 7.26 16.24
N SER A 282 -6.68 7.50 15.27
CA SER A 282 -7.33 8.80 15.01
C SER A 282 -6.45 10.04 15.37
N ASN A 283 -5.22 10.11 14.82
CA ASN A 283 -4.31 11.24 14.99
C ASN A 283 -4.13 11.96 13.65
N ALA A 284 -5.21 12.57 13.16
CA ALA A 284 -5.23 13.29 11.88
C ALA A 284 -4.06 14.29 11.75
N THR A 285 -3.72 15.00 12.83
CA THR A 285 -2.59 15.94 12.82
C THR A 285 -1.26 15.25 12.53
N ILE A 286 -0.96 14.12 13.17
CA ILE A 286 0.27 13.37 12.93
C ILE A 286 0.32 12.87 11.49
N VAL A 287 -0.78 12.35 10.99
CA VAL A 287 -0.87 11.85 9.60
C VAL A 287 -0.64 12.98 8.60
N GLU A 288 -1.27 14.16 8.77
CA GLU A 288 -1.06 15.29 7.88
C GLU A 288 0.40 15.83 7.93
N GLU A 289 1.01 15.87 9.11
CA GLU A 289 2.42 16.23 9.25
C GLU A 289 3.37 15.19 8.59
N MET A 290 3.06 13.91 8.69
CA MET A 290 3.80 12.85 7.99
C MET A 290 3.58 12.90 6.47
N LYS A 291 2.39 13.27 5.99
CA LYS A 291 2.13 13.52 4.56
C LYS A 291 2.96 14.68 4.03
N MET A 292 3.13 15.74 4.82
CA MET A 292 4.01 16.86 4.45
C MET A 292 5.45 16.39 4.24
N TRP A 293 5.99 15.58 5.15
CA TRP A 293 7.31 14.97 4.98
C TRP A 293 7.40 14.14 3.69
N LEU A 294 6.41 13.29 3.44
CA LEU A 294 6.37 12.42 2.27
C LEU A 294 6.38 13.20 0.94
N LEU A 295 5.63 14.30 0.88
CA LEU A 295 5.60 15.20 -0.28
C LEU A 295 6.94 15.91 -0.48
N LYS A 296 7.60 16.35 0.60
CA LYS A 296 8.94 16.97 0.52
C LYS A 296 10.02 16.01 0.05
N GLN A 297 9.95 14.73 0.43
CA GLN A 297 10.84 13.71 -0.12
C GLN A 297 10.70 13.62 -1.66
N LYS A 298 9.50 13.77 -2.20
CA LYS A 298 9.28 13.79 -3.64
C LYS A 298 9.89 15.00 -4.35
N GLN A 299 9.89 16.16 -3.69
CA GLN A 299 10.44 17.40 -4.25
C GLN A 299 11.97 17.42 -4.30
N THR A 300 12.63 16.76 -3.35
CA THR A 300 14.10 16.75 -3.21
C THR A 300 14.77 15.56 -3.87
N GLN A 301 14.07 14.42 -3.95
CA GLN A 301 14.57 13.17 -4.51
C GLN A 301 13.43 12.43 -5.22
N GLN A 302 13.75 11.66 -6.25
CA GLN A 302 12.78 10.66 -6.74
C GLN A 302 12.61 9.60 -5.65
N TRP A 303 11.38 9.14 -5.41
CA TRP A 303 11.17 7.99 -4.53
C TRP A 303 11.97 6.79 -5.06
N ASP A 304 12.76 6.19 -4.20
CA ASP A 304 13.85 5.27 -4.53
C ASP A 304 13.46 4.04 -5.38
N SER A 305 12.17 3.75 -5.49
CA SER A 305 11.69 2.60 -6.26
C SER A 305 10.21 2.73 -6.65
N PRO A 306 9.75 1.95 -7.67
CA PRO A 306 8.32 1.85 -7.99
C PRO A 306 7.46 1.40 -6.80
N VAL A 307 8.02 0.59 -5.89
CA VAL A 307 7.35 0.16 -4.65
C VAL A 307 7.15 1.34 -3.70
N ALA A 308 8.19 2.14 -3.48
CA ALA A 308 8.10 3.34 -2.65
C ALA A 308 7.09 4.34 -3.23
N THR A 309 7.08 4.52 -4.55
CA THR A 309 6.10 5.36 -5.25
C THR A 309 4.67 4.89 -5.02
N ALA A 310 4.40 3.60 -5.21
CA ALA A 310 3.07 3.03 -5.02
C ALA A 310 2.58 3.20 -3.58
N ASN A 311 3.43 2.90 -2.60
CA ASN A 311 3.12 3.06 -1.18
C ASN A 311 2.88 4.52 -0.80
N ALA A 312 3.71 5.44 -1.29
CA ALA A 312 3.55 6.87 -1.01
C ALA A 312 2.22 7.43 -1.56
N VAL A 313 1.85 7.05 -2.77
CA VAL A 313 0.55 7.45 -3.37
C VAL A 313 -0.61 6.91 -2.54
N TYR A 314 -0.54 5.65 -2.10
CA TYR A 314 -1.53 5.07 -1.19
C TYR A 314 -1.68 5.90 0.10
N ALA A 315 -0.57 6.17 0.79
CA ALA A 315 -0.59 6.91 2.05
C ALA A 315 -1.12 8.35 1.93
N LEU A 316 -0.87 9.00 0.78
CA LEU A 316 -1.39 10.34 0.51
C LEU A 316 -2.92 10.35 0.27
N LEU A 317 -3.48 9.27 -0.23
CA LEU A 317 -4.90 9.16 -0.60
C LEU A 317 -5.75 8.48 0.47
N TYR A 318 -5.19 7.56 1.24
CA TYR A 318 -5.92 6.82 2.27
C TYR A 318 -6.31 7.70 3.46
N ARG A 319 -7.55 7.58 3.93
CA ARG A 319 -8.16 8.40 5.01
C ARG A 319 -8.72 7.57 6.17
N GLY A 320 -8.32 6.35 6.34
CA GLY A 320 -8.90 5.49 7.36
C GLY A 320 -10.38 5.13 7.12
N THR A 321 -10.89 4.13 7.80
CA THR A 321 -12.29 3.69 7.74
C THR A 321 -13.01 3.95 9.06
#